data_8949f13949799cdabbd2d07fc88f3fa5
#
_entry.id   8949f13949799cdabbd2d07fc88f3fa5
#
_cell.length_a   1.000
_cell.length_b   1.000
_cell.length_c   1.000
_cell.angle_alpha   90.00
_cell.angle_beta   90.00
_cell.angle_gamma   90.00
#
_symmetry.space_group_name_H-M   'P 1'
#
loop_
_entity.id
_entity.type
_entity.pdbx_description
1 polymer ?
#
loop_
_entity_poly.entity_id
_entity_poly.type
_entity_poly.pdbx_seq_one_letter_code
_entity_poly.pdbx_strand_id
1 'polypeptide(L)' 'MTIIVRLDVMLATRKMKSKDLAARIGISEQNLSLLKSGKVRGMRFETLAAICKELDCQPGDLLEFQPD' A
#
# COMPACT_ATOMS: atom_id res chain seq x y z
N MET A 1 -10.79 0.53 -17.17
CA MET A 1 -9.84 1.42 -16.46
C MET A 1 -9.75 1.00 -15.02
N THR A 2 -8.52 0.83 -14.56
CA THR A 2 -8.33 0.29 -13.21
C THR A 2 -7.04 0.83 -12.59
N ILE A 3 -7.05 0.98 -11.28
CA ILE A 3 -5.84 1.22 -10.51
C ILE A 3 -5.44 -0.09 -9.86
N ILE A 4 -4.24 -0.55 -10.14
CA ILE A 4 -3.66 -1.75 -9.56
C ILE A 4 -2.86 -1.34 -8.34
N VAL A 5 -3.08 -2.00 -7.21
CA VAL A 5 -2.31 -1.77 -6.00
C VAL A 5 -1.20 -2.80 -5.93
N ARG A 6 0.04 -2.32 -5.85
CA ARG A 6 1.24 -3.17 -5.81
C ARG A 6 1.94 -3.10 -4.46
N LEU A 7 1.18 -2.89 -3.42
CA LEU A 7 1.73 -2.81 -2.06
C LEU A 7 2.38 -4.12 -1.64
N ASP A 8 1.81 -5.26 -2.03
CA ASP A 8 2.37 -6.57 -1.75
C ASP A 8 3.75 -6.74 -2.39
N VAL A 9 3.94 -6.23 -3.60
CA VAL A 9 5.22 -6.28 -4.31
C VAL A 9 6.27 -5.47 -3.53
N MET A 10 5.90 -4.25 -3.08
CA MET A 10 6.84 -3.41 -2.34
C MET A 10 7.17 -3.99 -0.97
N LEU A 11 6.19 -4.59 -0.30
CA LEU A 11 6.45 -5.27 0.97
C LEU A 11 7.48 -6.39 0.77
N ALA A 12 7.29 -7.20 -0.27
CA ALA A 12 8.23 -8.27 -0.59
C ALA A 12 9.61 -7.72 -0.94
N THR A 13 9.66 -6.66 -1.75
CA THR A 13 10.91 -6.01 -2.16
C THR A 13 11.70 -5.50 -0.95
N ARG A 14 11.00 -4.92 0.03
CA ARG A 14 11.62 -4.39 1.25
C ARG A 14 11.75 -5.43 2.35
N LYS A 15 11.28 -6.66 2.12
CA LYS A 15 11.30 -7.76 3.09
C LYS A 15 10.62 -7.36 4.40
N MET A 16 9.51 -6.65 4.28
CA MET A 16 8.72 -6.21 5.43
C MET A 16 7.40 -6.96 5.47
N LYS A 17 7.00 -7.40 6.67
CA LYS A 17 5.72 -8.07 6.86
C LYS A 17 4.59 -7.05 6.95
N SER A 18 3.40 -7.43 6.45
CA SER A 18 2.22 -6.58 6.51
C SER A 18 1.92 -6.11 7.94
N LYS A 19 2.02 -7.01 8.92
CA LYS A 19 1.73 -6.66 10.32
C LYS A 19 2.68 -5.59 10.84
N ASP A 20 3.93 -5.62 10.39
CA ASP A 20 4.93 -4.64 10.82
C ASP A 20 4.63 -3.27 10.21
N LEU A 21 4.27 -3.25 8.92
CA LEU A 21 3.88 -2.00 8.28
C LEU A 21 2.62 -1.42 8.94
N ALA A 22 1.61 -2.25 9.19
CA ALA A 22 0.37 -1.81 9.82
C ALA A 22 0.65 -1.16 11.17
N ALA A 23 1.50 -1.79 11.98
CA ALA A 23 1.88 -1.24 13.28
C ALA A 23 2.60 0.10 13.15
N ARG A 24 3.50 0.22 12.16
CA ARG A 24 4.29 1.44 11.96
C ARG A 24 3.45 2.63 11.52
N ILE A 25 2.43 2.39 10.71
CA ILE A 25 1.58 3.48 10.21
C ILE A 25 0.28 3.63 11.01
N GLY A 26 0.07 2.80 12.03
CA GLY A 26 -1.04 2.97 12.96
C GLY A 26 -2.41 2.54 12.44
N ILE A 27 -2.45 1.54 11.57
CA ILE A 27 -3.72 0.96 11.10
C ILE A 27 -3.78 -0.53 11.46
N SER A 28 -4.97 -1.11 11.39
CA SER A 28 -5.12 -2.54 11.65
C SER A 28 -4.58 -3.38 10.50
N GLU A 29 -4.18 -4.61 10.80
CA GLU A 29 -3.76 -5.55 9.76
C GLU A 29 -4.88 -5.80 8.76
N GLN A 30 -6.13 -5.81 9.23
CA GLN A 30 -7.29 -6.01 8.38
C GLN A 30 -7.44 -4.87 7.38
N ASN A 31 -7.28 -3.62 7.83
CA ASN A 31 -7.34 -2.46 6.94
C ASN A 31 -6.21 -2.49 5.92
N LEU A 32 -5.02 -2.86 6.35
CA LEU A 32 -3.87 -2.97 5.44
C LEU A 32 -4.11 -4.08 4.40
N SER A 33 -4.70 -5.19 4.82
CA SER A 33 -5.03 -6.28 3.91
C SER A 33 -6.01 -5.83 2.83
N LEU A 34 -7.00 -5.01 3.19
CA LEU A 34 -7.94 -4.45 2.22
C LEU A 34 -7.22 -3.54 1.22
N LEU A 35 -6.28 -2.72 1.68
CA LEU A 35 -5.47 -1.87 0.80
C LEU A 35 -4.64 -2.72 -0.15
N LYS A 36 -3.99 -3.76 0.36
CA LYS A 36 -3.17 -4.67 -0.45
C LYS A 36 -3.96 -5.35 -1.56
N SER A 37 -5.19 -5.74 -1.25
CA SER A 37 -6.04 -6.46 -2.21
C SER A 37 -6.65 -5.56 -3.27
N GLY A 38 -6.56 -4.22 -3.08
CA GLY A 38 -7.19 -3.27 -3.98
C GLY A 38 -8.70 -3.20 -3.87
N LYS A 39 -9.27 -3.74 -2.78
CA LYS A 39 -10.73 -3.76 -2.59
C LYS A 39 -11.27 -2.48 -1.96
N VAL A 40 -10.46 -1.46 -1.82
CA VAL A 40 -10.89 -0.17 -1.31
C VAL A 40 -11.19 0.77 -2.47
N ARG A 41 -12.11 1.71 -2.25
CA ARG A 41 -12.46 2.71 -3.27
C ARG A 41 -11.49 3.88 -3.30
N GLY A 42 -10.72 4.06 -2.24
CA GLY A 42 -9.78 5.15 -2.16
C GLY A 42 -8.85 4.98 -0.99
N MET A 43 -7.88 5.86 -0.93
CA MET A 43 -6.87 5.87 0.12
C MET A 43 -6.59 7.32 0.45
N ARG A 44 -6.49 7.63 1.75
CA ARG A 44 -6.12 8.97 2.18
C ARG A 44 -4.68 9.26 1.79
N PHE A 45 -4.40 10.47 1.37
CA PHE A 45 -3.04 10.86 1.03
C PHE A 45 -2.09 10.72 2.23
N GLU A 46 -2.56 10.99 3.44
CA GLU A 46 -1.73 10.82 4.63
C GLU A 46 -1.35 9.35 4.87
N THR A 47 -2.26 8.42 4.57
CA THR A 47 -1.96 6.99 4.63
C THR A 47 -0.95 6.60 3.55
N LEU A 48 -1.17 7.09 2.33
CA LEU A 48 -0.25 6.85 1.21
C LEU A 48 1.14 7.39 1.53
N ALA A 49 1.22 8.60 2.08
CA ALA A 49 2.49 9.20 2.47
C ALA A 49 3.20 8.38 3.55
N ALA A 50 2.45 7.89 4.53
CA ALA A 50 3.03 7.07 5.60
C ALA A 50 3.60 5.76 5.05
N ILE A 51 2.89 5.12 4.12
CA ILE A 51 3.36 3.89 3.48
C ILE A 51 4.64 4.18 2.69
N CYS A 52 4.64 5.24 1.90
CA CYS A 52 5.82 5.63 1.11
C CYS A 52 7.04 5.88 2.01
N LYS A 53 6.82 6.53 3.14
CA LYS A 53 7.89 6.82 4.08
C LYS A 53 8.47 5.53 4.66
N GLU A 54 7.61 4.61 5.12
CA GLU A 54 8.07 3.37 5.75
C GLU A 54 8.73 2.42 4.76
N LEU A 55 8.27 2.41 3.52
CA LEU A 55 8.83 1.53 2.49
C LEU A 55 9.89 2.23 1.63
N ASP A 56 10.16 3.50 1.90
CA ASP A 56 11.12 4.30 1.13
C ASP A 56 10.85 4.17 -0.36
N CYS A 57 9.65 4.56 -0.78
CA CYS A 57 9.23 4.47 -2.17
C CYS A 57 8.32 5.64 -2.54
N GLN A 58 7.98 5.71 -3.82
CA GLN A 58 7.10 6.73 -4.36
C GLN A 58 5.70 6.15 -4.58
N PRO A 59 4.64 7.00 -4.63
CA PRO A 59 3.29 6.49 -4.92
C PRO A 59 3.21 5.66 -6.20
N GLY A 60 3.99 6.01 -7.23
CA GLY A 60 4.05 5.25 -8.47
C GLY A 60 4.61 3.84 -8.34
N ASP A 61 5.29 3.56 -7.24
CA ASP A 61 5.76 2.21 -6.94
C ASP A 61 4.65 1.35 -6.32
N LEU A 62 3.63 2.00 -5.78
CA LEU A 62 2.53 1.33 -5.08
C LEU A 62 1.26 1.22 -5.93
N LEU A 63 1.07 2.14 -6.85
CA LEU A 63 -0.15 2.26 -7.64
C LEU A 63 0.18 2.33 -9.12
N GLU A 64 -0.61 1.63 -9.92
CA GLU A 64 -0.42 1.62 -11.37
C GLU A 64 -1.77 1.79 -12.05
N PHE A 65 -1.83 2.66 -13.04
CA PHE A 65 -3.02 2.80 -13.87
C PHE A 65 -2.96 1.79 -15.02
N GLN A 66 -4.05 1.07 -15.18
CA GLN A 66 -4.17 0.11 -16.27
C GLN A 66 -5.37 0.48 -17.14
N PRO A 67 -5.15 0.89 -18.39
CA PRO A 67 -6.27 1.17 -19.30
C PRO A 67 -6.93 -0.13 -19.74
N ASP A 68 -8.18 0.02 -20.20
CA ASP A 68 -8.92 -1.13 -20.75
C ASP A 68 -8.30 -1.64 -22.05
#